data_dd71e0d1af368b6879ccd32a3c7dcb72
#
_entry.id   dd71e0d1af368b6879ccd32a3c7dcb72
#
_cell.length_a   1.000
_cell.length_b   1.000
_cell.length_c   1.000
_cell.angle_alpha   90.00
_cell.angle_beta   90.00
_cell.angle_gamma   90.00
#
_symmetry.space_group_name_H-M   'P 1'
#
loop_
_entity.id
_entity.type
_entity.pdbx_description
1 polymer ?
#
loop_
_entity_poly.entity_id
_entity_poly.type
_entity_poly.pdbx_seq_one_letter_code
_entity_poly.pdbx_strand_id
1 'polypeptide(L)'
;MGLKEILEHHILDHVWAWVSLGPLRLPVSKHLLMLGVASFILLVVFPLVIRSRSAALAPFRALIEIIVLFLRDEVVTPSLGSKGGAFMGYFSTLFFFILILNLLGLVPYGSTATGNLAVTGGLALTSFLLINYVGIREQGLVGYFAHMVPKGVPAVLYPILFPIELIGLVTKAFALCVRLFANMIAGHMVILAFVSFIFIFGSFGVAMGLGVAPVSVALVLFMLLLELFTAFLQAYIFVFLTAIFTGMAMHPH
;
A
#
# COMPACT_ATOMS: atom_id res chain seq x y z
N MET A 1 12.15 -24.89 17.85
CA MET A 1 11.16 -23.98 17.28
C MET A 1 10.79 -24.46 15.90
N GLY A 2 9.54 -24.86 15.68
CA GLY A 2 9.10 -25.30 14.35
C GLY A 2 8.93 -24.14 13.41
N LEU A 3 9.03 -24.37 12.10
CA LEU A 3 8.83 -23.36 11.06
C LEU A 3 7.48 -22.61 11.25
N LYS A 4 6.47 -23.30 11.77
CA LYS A 4 5.15 -22.75 12.09
C LYS A 4 5.20 -21.69 13.18
N GLU A 5 5.96 -21.91 14.25
CA GLU A 5 6.11 -20.95 15.36
C GLU A 5 6.88 -19.70 14.94
N ILE A 6 7.89 -19.85 14.07
CA ILE A 6 8.64 -18.72 13.50
C ILE A 6 7.75 -17.88 12.59
N LEU A 7 6.92 -18.52 11.75
CA LEU A 7 5.95 -17.86 10.88
C LEU A 7 4.88 -17.13 11.69
N GLU A 8 4.31 -17.76 12.70
CA GLU A 8 3.31 -17.14 13.57
C GLU A 8 3.86 -15.91 14.30
N HIS A 9 5.08 -15.98 14.79
CA HIS A 9 5.70 -14.89 15.56
C HIS A 9 6.08 -13.67 14.69
N HIS A 10 6.34 -13.85 13.39
CA HIS A 10 6.75 -12.77 12.49
C HIS A 10 5.61 -12.19 11.65
N ILE A 11 4.56 -12.98 11.39
CA ILE A 11 3.45 -12.58 10.52
C ILE A 11 2.23 -12.13 11.34
N LEU A 12 1.97 -12.78 12.49
CA LEU A 12 0.81 -12.41 13.31
C LEU A 12 1.10 -11.19 14.17
N ASP A 13 0.12 -10.30 14.23
CA ASP A 13 0.18 -9.08 15.05
C ASP A 13 0.03 -9.42 16.53
N HIS A 14 1.11 -9.23 17.30
CA HIS A 14 1.07 -9.40 18.74
C HIS A 14 0.67 -8.10 19.42
N VAL A 15 -0.47 -8.10 20.09
CA VAL A 15 -0.94 -6.98 20.91
C VAL A 15 -0.12 -6.95 22.20
N TRP A 16 0.66 -5.89 22.41
CA TRP A 16 1.50 -5.72 23.62
C TRP A 16 0.74 -5.11 24.79
N ALA A 17 -0.17 -4.17 24.50
CA ALA A 17 -0.94 -3.48 25.50
C ALA A 17 -2.27 -2.99 24.92
N TRP A 18 -3.25 -2.78 25.78
CA TRP A 18 -4.51 -2.13 25.44
C TRP A 18 -4.49 -0.72 26.02
N VAL A 19 -4.55 0.29 25.18
CA VAL A 19 -4.70 1.69 25.61
C VAL A 19 -6.17 2.07 25.46
N SER A 20 -6.80 2.44 26.57
CA SER A 20 -8.17 2.92 26.58
C SER A 20 -8.19 4.44 26.42
N LEU A 21 -8.66 4.92 25.29
CA LEU A 21 -8.97 6.34 25.03
C LEU A 21 -10.48 6.52 25.15
N GLY A 22 -10.98 6.65 26.38
CA GLY A 22 -12.41 6.71 26.66
C GLY A 22 -13.13 5.40 26.31
N PRO A 23 -14.18 5.43 25.45
CA PRO A 23 -14.93 4.23 25.07
C PRO A 23 -14.17 3.32 24.06
N LEU A 24 -13.10 3.83 23.43
CA LEU A 24 -12.30 3.09 22.45
C LEU A 24 -11.10 2.41 23.11
N ARG A 25 -11.04 1.07 22.97
CA ARG A 25 -9.86 0.27 23.35
C ARG A 25 -9.02 0.03 22.12
N LEU A 26 -7.84 0.66 22.05
CA LEU A 26 -6.90 0.49 20.95
C LEU A 26 -5.86 -0.57 21.32
N PRO A 27 -5.71 -1.64 20.53
CA PRO A 27 -4.65 -2.60 20.71
C PRO A 27 -3.33 -1.96 20.27
N VAL A 28 -2.39 -1.78 21.20
CA VAL A 28 -1.03 -1.33 20.85
C VAL A 28 -0.26 -2.53 20.33
N SER A 29 -0.09 -2.56 19.02
CA SER A 29 0.64 -3.60 18.33
C SER A 29 1.84 -3.00 17.58
N LYS A 30 2.75 -3.88 17.12
CA LYS A 30 3.87 -3.44 16.26
C LYS A 30 3.37 -2.71 15.01
N HIS A 31 2.27 -3.17 14.41
CA HIS A 31 1.68 -2.55 13.22
C HIS A 31 1.19 -1.12 13.50
N LEU A 32 0.53 -0.89 14.63
CA LEU A 32 0.10 0.45 15.04
C LEU A 32 1.29 1.39 15.24
N LEU A 33 2.39 0.88 15.83
CA LEU A 33 3.62 1.64 16.01
C LEU A 33 4.23 2.02 14.65
N MET A 34 4.30 1.09 13.68
CA MET A 34 4.82 1.38 12.33
C MET A 34 3.94 2.39 11.58
N LEU A 35 2.62 2.32 11.73
CA LEU A 35 1.70 3.33 11.23
C LEU A 35 1.98 4.71 11.84
N GLY A 36 2.22 4.75 13.16
CA GLY A 36 2.60 5.98 13.86
C GLY A 36 3.91 6.56 13.36
N VAL A 37 4.94 5.71 13.17
CA VAL A 37 6.26 6.12 12.64
C VAL A 37 6.11 6.65 11.22
N ALA A 38 5.39 5.96 10.33
CA ALA A 38 5.15 6.43 8.97
C ALA A 38 4.41 7.77 8.94
N SER A 39 3.38 7.93 9.77
CA SER A 39 2.65 9.18 9.93
C SER A 39 3.55 10.30 10.46
N PHE A 40 4.39 10.02 11.45
CA PHE A 40 5.34 10.98 12.00
C PHE A 40 6.36 11.43 10.93
N ILE A 41 6.90 10.50 10.14
CA ILE A 41 7.82 10.84 9.05
C ILE A 41 7.14 11.78 8.05
N LEU A 42 5.92 11.49 7.64
CA LEU A 42 5.20 12.34 6.68
C LEU A 42 4.81 13.70 7.24
N LEU A 43 4.35 13.75 8.48
CA LEU A 43 3.84 15.00 9.06
C LEU A 43 4.94 15.92 9.60
N VAL A 44 6.06 15.34 10.04
CA VAL A 44 7.13 16.10 10.71
C VAL A 44 8.40 16.11 9.86
N VAL A 45 8.94 14.93 9.49
CA VAL A 45 10.25 14.85 8.81
C VAL A 45 10.18 15.43 7.40
N PHE A 46 9.15 15.09 6.60
CA PHE A 46 9.02 15.61 5.24
C PHE A 46 8.93 17.15 5.19
N PRO A 47 8.06 17.84 5.95
CA PRO A 47 8.03 19.29 5.99
C PRO A 47 9.34 19.91 6.47
N LEU A 48 10.01 19.30 7.44
CA LEU A 48 11.31 19.76 7.92
C LEU A 48 12.38 19.65 6.84
N VAL A 49 12.44 18.53 6.12
CA VAL A 49 13.39 18.30 5.00
C VAL A 49 13.12 19.29 3.87
N ILE A 50 11.85 19.46 3.47
CA ILE A 50 11.46 20.34 2.36
C ILE A 50 11.76 21.82 2.70
N ARG A 51 11.53 22.24 3.93
CA ARG A 51 11.78 23.63 4.37
C ARG A 51 13.25 23.91 4.72
N SER A 52 14.04 22.88 4.99
CA SER A 52 15.44 23.02 5.35
C SER A 52 16.25 23.58 4.18
N ARG A 53 17.10 24.58 4.44
CA ARG A 53 18.08 25.11 3.47
C ARG A 53 19.45 24.42 3.53
N SER A 54 19.60 23.37 4.34
CA SER A 54 20.85 22.64 4.49
C SER A 54 21.25 21.96 3.18
N ALA A 55 22.50 22.09 2.80
CA ALA A 55 23.09 21.42 1.65
C ALA A 55 23.09 19.90 1.81
N ALA A 56 23.23 19.40 3.05
CA ALA A 56 23.21 17.96 3.33
C ALA A 56 21.84 17.31 3.02
N LEU A 57 20.74 18.06 3.11
CA LEU A 57 19.39 17.58 2.80
C LEU A 57 18.96 17.85 1.35
N ALA A 58 19.80 18.53 0.56
CA ALA A 58 19.50 18.82 -0.84
C ALA A 58 19.17 17.58 -1.70
N PRO A 59 19.92 16.45 -1.62
CA PRO A 59 19.59 15.26 -2.42
C PRO A 59 18.23 14.65 -2.03
N PHE A 60 17.88 14.66 -0.74
CA PHE A 60 16.58 14.15 -0.29
C PHE A 60 15.42 15.04 -0.77
N ARG A 61 15.59 16.36 -0.74
CA ARG A 61 14.59 17.29 -1.31
C ARG A 61 14.40 17.04 -2.80
N ALA A 62 15.51 16.94 -3.56
CA ALA A 62 15.46 16.68 -4.98
C ALA A 62 14.76 15.36 -5.28
N LEU A 63 15.02 14.30 -4.51
CA LEU A 63 14.36 13.01 -4.66
C LEU A 63 12.83 13.11 -4.44
N ILE A 64 12.41 13.78 -3.35
CA ILE A 64 10.99 13.98 -3.06
C ILE A 64 10.34 14.78 -4.19
N GLU A 65 10.97 15.86 -4.64
CA GLU A 65 10.48 16.71 -5.71
C GLU A 65 10.34 15.95 -7.03
N ILE A 66 11.36 15.18 -7.45
CA ILE A 66 11.32 14.34 -8.65
C ILE A 66 10.13 13.37 -8.58
N ILE A 67 9.92 12.69 -7.45
CA ILE A 67 8.82 11.74 -7.29
C ILE A 67 7.47 12.47 -7.37
N VAL A 68 7.33 13.62 -6.72
CA VAL A 68 6.08 14.40 -6.76
C VAL A 68 5.79 14.90 -8.17
N LEU A 69 6.81 15.38 -8.90
CA LEU A 69 6.66 15.80 -10.30
C LEU A 69 6.29 14.61 -11.19
N PHE A 70 6.96 13.47 -11.02
CA PHE A 70 6.61 12.24 -11.72
C PHE A 70 5.15 11.82 -11.49
N LEU A 71 4.69 11.81 -10.23
CA LEU A 71 3.28 11.49 -9.93
C LEU A 71 2.32 12.51 -10.55
N ARG A 72 2.68 13.79 -10.57
CA ARG A 72 1.86 14.83 -11.19
C ARG A 72 1.73 14.63 -12.70
N ASP A 73 2.87 14.44 -13.37
CA ASP A 73 2.94 14.51 -14.84
C ASP A 73 2.53 13.17 -15.50
N GLU A 74 2.87 12.04 -14.87
CA GLU A 74 2.62 10.70 -15.43
C GLU A 74 1.33 10.04 -14.87
N VAL A 75 0.81 10.49 -13.72
CA VAL A 75 -0.33 9.84 -13.07
C VAL A 75 -1.53 10.77 -12.96
N VAL A 76 -1.35 11.87 -12.24
CA VAL A 76 -2.50 12.72 -11.83
C VAL A 76 -3.01 13.56 -13.01
N THR A 77 -2.13 14.23 -13.74
CA THR A 77 -2.52 15.09 -14.87
C THR A 77 -3.18 14.29 -16.00
N PRO A 78 -2.64 13.13 -16.44
CA PRO A 78 -3.29 12.33 -17.47
C PRO A 78 -4.64 11.75 -17.03
N SER A 79 -4.81 11.43 -15.75
CA SER A 79 -6.02 10.79 -15.24
C SER A 79 -7.14 11.78 -14.90
N LEU A 80 -6.82 12.95 -14.31
CA LEU A 80 -7.79 13.91 -13.78
C LEU A 80 -7.82 15.24 -14.55
N GLY A 81 -6.91 15.45 -15.51
CA GLY A 81 -6.82 16.69 -16.28
C GLY A 81 -6.51 17.91 -15.41
N SER A 82 -7.13 19.05 -15.75
CA SER A 82 -6.91 20.34 -15.05
C SER A 82 -7.33 20.35 -13.58
N LYS A 83 -8.24 19.45 -13.18
CA LYS A 83 -8.71 19.32 -11.78
C LYS A 83 -7.74 18.52 -10.89
N GLY A 84 -6.78 17.83 -11.48
CA GLY A 84 -5.82 16.97 -10.77
C GLY A 84 -4.99 17.69 -9.72
N GLY A 85 -4.68 18.98 -9.92
CA GLY A 85 -3.90 19.78 -8.98
C GLY A 85 -4.50 19.85 -7.58
N ALA A 86 -5.82 19.86 -7.45
CA ALA A 86 -6.51 19.89 -6.15
C ALA A 86 -6.33 18.59 -5.35
N PHE A 87 -6.10 17.47 -6.03
CA PHE A 87 -5.94 16.14 -5.40
C PHE A 87 -4.47 15.70 -5.26
N MET A 88 -3.52 16.52 -5.76
CA MET A 88 -2.10 16.20 -5.74
C MET A 88 -1.58 15.93 -4.33
N GLY A 89 -2.06 16.68 -3.34
CA GLY A 89 -1.72 16.47 -1.93
C GLY A 89 -2.11 15.08 -1.44
N TYR A 90 -3.31 14.63 -1.77
CA TYR A 90 -3.78 13.29 -1.40
C TYR A 90 -2.95 12.19 -2.07
N PHE A 91 -2.75 12.26 -3.38
CA PHE A 91 -2.01 11.23 -4.12
C PHE A 91 -0.55 11.13 -3.70
N SER A 92 0.11 12.27 -3.47
CA SER A 92 1.48 12.30 -2.95
C SER A 92 1.56 11.71 -1.53
N THR A 93 0.64 12.09 -0.65
CA THR A 93 0.59 11.55 0.72
C THR A 93 0.36 10.04 0.69
N LEU A 94 -0.58 9.57 -0.11
CA LEU A 94 -0.90 8.15 -0.26
C LEU A 94 0.32 7.35 -0.77
N PHE A 95 1.01 7.87 -1.80
CA PHE A 95 2.21 7.26 -2.34
C PHE A 95 3.31 7.11 -1.29
N PHE A 96 3.70 8.22 -0.65
CA PHE A 96 4.78 8.19 0.32
C PHE A 96 4.41 7.40 1.57
N PHE A 97 3.14 7.42 1.99
CA PHE A 97 2.68 6.63 3.12
C PHE A 97 2.82 5.13 2.86
N ILE A 98 2.34 4.64 1.71
CA ILE A 98 2.48 3.24 1.33
C ILE A 98 3.95 2.88 1.15
N LEU A 99 4.74 3.73 0.49
CA LEU A 99 6.17 3.50 0.27
C LEU A 99 6.92 3.39 1.61
N ILE A 100 6.69 4.31 2.54
CA ILE A 100 7.34 4.29 3.85
C ILE A 100 6.94 3.04 4.64
N LEU A 101 5.65 2.67 4.64
CA LEU A 101 5.19 1.45 5.31
C LEU A 101 5.85 0.19 4.74
N ASN A 102 5.95 0.09 3.41
CA ASN A 102 6.61 -1.02 2.75
C ASN A 102 8.12 -1.06 3.07
N LEU A 103 8.80 0.10 3.05
CA LEU A 103 10.21 0.20 3.40
C LEU A 103 10.48 -0.12 4.87
N LEU A 104 9.60 0.31 5.78
CA LEU A 104 9.70 -0.07 7.20
C LEU A 104 9.54 -1.58 7.42
N GLY A 105 8.77 -2.26 6.57
CA GLY A 105 8.66 -3.71 6.58
C GLY A 105 9.95 -4.43 6.17
N LEU A 106 10.80 -3.82 5.34
CA LEU A 106 12.09 -4.38 4.93
C LEU A 106 13.19 -4.27 6.01
N VAL A 107 13.00 -3.38 6.98
CA VAL A 107 13.98 -3.20 8.05
C VAL A 107 13.98 -4.44 8.97
N PRO A 108 15.14 -5.02 9.29
CA PRO A 108 15.23 -6.11 10.27
C PRO A 108 14.57 -5.70 11.59
N TYR A 109 13.77 -6.59 12.18
CA TYR A 109 12.90 -6.34 13.33
C TYR A 109 11.72 -5.38 13.10
N GLY A 110 11.59 -4.80 11.89
CA GLY A 110 10.39 -4.09 11.48
C GLY A 110 9.19 -5.04 11.41
N SER A 111 8.00 -4.50 11.56
CA SER A 111 6.76 -5.24 11.29
C SER A 111 6.14 -4.70 10.03
N THR A 112 5.75 -5.60 9.16
CA THR A 112 5.14 -5.24 7.88
C THR A 112 3.70 -4.82 8.09
N ALA A 113 3.47 -3.53 8.39
CA ALA A 113 2.12 -3.03 8.62
C ALA A 113 1.19 -3.27 7.41
N THR A 114 1.73 -3.20 6.18
CA THR A 114 0.99 -3.52 4.94
C THR A 114 0.75 -5.02 4.74
N GLY A 115 1.37 -5.90 5.52
CA GLY A 115 1.02 -7.32 5.67
C GLY A 115 -0.20 -7.57 6.55
N ASN A 116 -0.83 -6.52 7.10
CA ASN A 116 -2.08 -6.61 7.85
C ASN A 116 -3.25 -6.17 6.97
N LEU A 117 -4.23 -7.05 6.79
CA LEU A 117 -5.40 -6.81 5.95
C LEU A 117 -6.24 -5.61 6.44
N ALA A 118 -6.26 -5.33 7.75
CA ALA A 118 -6.97 -4.17 8.28
C ALA A 118 -6.32 -2.85 7.85
N VAL A 119 -4.98 -2.79 7.79
CA VAL A 119 -4.22 -1.61 7.35
C VAL A 119 -4.44 -1.38 5.86
N THR A 120 -4.25 -2.41 5.03
CA THR A 120 -4.44 -2.30 3.58
C THR A 120 -5.89 -2.06 3.21
N GLY A 121 -6.83 -2.65 3.96
CA GLY A 121 -8.26 -2.37 3.84
C GLY A 121 -8.61 -0.93 4.19
N GLY A 122 -8.02 -0.36 5.24
CA GLY A 122 -8.14 1.05 5.59
C GLY A 122 -7.66 1.98 4.48
N LEU A 123 -6.50 1.71 3.88
CA LEU A 123 -5.98 2.46 2.74
C LEU A 123 -6.88 2.36 1.50
N ALA A 124 -7.34 1.16 1.18
CA ALA A 124 -8.27 0.94 0.08
C ALA A 124 -9.62 1.65 0.33
N LEU A 125 -10.09 1.68 1.57
CA LEU A 125 -11.30 2.39 1.96
C LEU A 125 -11.16 3.90 1.77
N THR A 126 -10.02 4.51 2.12
CA THR A 126 -9.79 5.95 1.87
C THR A 126 -9.85 6.27 0.38
N SER A 127 -9.25 5.43 -0.47
CA SER A 127 -9.31 5.56 -1.93
C SER A 127 -10.73 5.37 -2.47
N PHE A 128 -11.44 4.37 -1.95
CA PHE A 128 -12.84 4.12 -2.31
C PHE A 128 -13.74 5.33 -1.95
N LEU A 129 -13.56 5.89 -0.75
CA LEU A 129 -14.30 7.08 -0.33
C LEU A 129 -13.99 8.30 -1.20
N LEU A 130 -12.70 8.49 -1.58
CA LEU A 130 -12.32 9.57 -2.48
C LEU A 130 -12.98 9.43 -3.85
N ILE A 131 -12.92 8.24 -4.46
CA ILE A 131 -13.50 7.97 -5.78
C ILE A 131 -15.00 8.28 -5.78
N ASN A 132 -15.74 7.78 -4.78
CA ASN A 132 -17.17 8.01 -4.66
C ASN A 132 -17.49 9.48 -4.34
N TYR A 133 -16.73 10.12 -3.43
CA TYR A 133 -16.90 11.53 -3.09
C TYR A 133 -16.75 12.43 -4.33
N VAL A 134 -15.71 12.20 -5.12
CA VAL A 134 -15.44 12.98 -6.32
C VAL A 134 -16.52 12.75 -7.39
N GLY A 135 -16.91 11.49 -7.60
CA GLY A 135 -17.97 11.15 -8.54
C GLY A 135 -19.32 11.80 -8.17
N ILE A 136 -19.70 11.74 -6.90
CA ILE A 136 -20.93 12.38 -6.38
C ILE A 136 -20.85 13.90 -6.47
N ARG A 137 -19.70 14.49 -6.18
CA ARG A 137 -19.51 15.95 -6.24
C ARG A 137 -19.62 16.51 -7.67
N GLU A 138 -19.11 15.78 -8.65
CA GLU A 138 -19.11 16.23 -10.06
C GLU A 138 -20.45 15.99 -10.76
N GLN A 139 -21.13 14.90 -10.46
CA GLN A 139 -22.34 14.47 -11.16
C GLN A 139 -23.65 14.65 -10.35
N GLY A 140 -23.51 14.97 -9.06
CA GLY A 140 -24.61 14.88 -8.12
C GLY A 140 -24.97 13.43 -7.74
N LEU A 141 -25.71 13.25 -6.64
CA LEU A 141 -26.00 11.91 -6.12
C LEU A 141 -26.80 11.07 -7.11
N VAL A 142 -27.86 11.65 -7.68
CA VAL A 142 -28.73 10.94 -8.65
C VAL A 142 -27.99 10.67 -9.96
N GLY A 143 -27.24 11.65 -10.46
CA GLY A 143 -26.44 11.50 -11.67
C GLY A 143 -25.37 10.41 -11.55
N TYR A 144 -24.67 10.36 -10.42
CA TYR A 144 -23.64 9.36 -10.18
C TYR A 144 -24.17 7.93 -10.28
N PHE A 145 -25.30 7.63 -9.63
CA PHE A 145 -25.91 6.30 -9.71
C PHE A 145 -26.59 6.03 -11.05
N ALA A 146 -27.13 7.05 -11.70
CA ALA A 146 -27.74 6.90 -13.02
C ALA A 146 -26.69 6.62 -14.11
N HIS A 147 -25.51 7.21 -14.01
CA HIS A 147 -24.41 7.00 -14.95
C HIS A 147 -23.62 5.69 -14.73
N MET A 148 -23.88 4.94 -13.64
CA MET A 148 -23.33 3.61 -13.50
C MET A 148 -23.80 2.65 -14.60
N VAL A 149 -24.99 2.88 -15.13
CA VAL A 149 -25.49 2.09 -16.27
C VAL A 149 -25.11 2.79 -17.56
N PRO A 150 -24.41 2.11 -18.50
CA PRO A 150 -23.99 2.68 -19.77
C PRO A 150 -25.19 3.18 -20.58
N LYS A 151 -25.04 4.33 -21.25
CA LYS A 151 -26.06 4.90 -22.14
C LYS A 151 -26.29 4.00 -23.35
N GLY A 152 -27.53 3.86 -23.79
CA GLY A 152 -27.90 3.08 -24.99
C GLY A 152 -28.25 1.63 -24.73
N VAL A 153 -28.26 1.19 -23.47
CA VAL A 153 -28.71 -0.16 -23.10
C VAL A 153 -30.24 -0.18 -22.95
N PRO A 154 -30.95 -1.23 -23.43
CA PRO A 154 -32.37 -1.39 -23.21
C PRO A 154 -32.72 -1.41 -21.70
N ALA A 155 -33.79 -0.71 -21.32
CA ALA A 155 -34.21 -0.57 -19.91
C ALA A 155 -34.44 -1.92 -19.19
N VAL A 156 -34.74 -2.98 -19.92
CA VAL A 156 -34.90 -4.35 -19.39
C VAL A 156 -33.62 -4.89 -18.76
N LEU A 157 -32.42 -4.41 -19.18
CA LEU A 157 -31.15 -4.85 -18.65
C LEU A 157 -30.65 -4.05 -17.42
N TYR A 158 -31.29 -2.91 -17.10
CA TYR A 158 -30.90 -2.06 -15.96
C TYR A 158 -30.88 -2.81 -14.61
N PRO A 159 -31.88 -3.65 -14.28
CA PRO A 159 -31.89 -4.38 -13.01
C PRO A 159 -30.71 -5.36 -12.83
N ILE A 160 -30.08 -5.76 -13.95
CA ILE A 160 -28.94 -6.68 -13.93
C ILE A 160 -27.62 -5.88 -13.95
N LEU A 161 -27.54 -4.84 -14.76
CA LEU A 161 -26.33 -4.04 -14.91
C LEU A 161 -25.98 -3.21 -13.67
N PHE A 162 -26.99 -2.62 -13.04
CA PHE A 162 -26.76 -1.80 -11.85
C PHE A 162 -26.09 -2.55 -10.68
N PRO A 163 -26.54 -3.74 -10.27
CA PRO A 163 -25.82 -4.54 -9.27
C PRO A 163 -24.40 -4.94 -9.69
N ILE A 164 -24.19 -5.27 -10.97
CA ILE A 164 -22.87 -5.63 -11.48
C ILE A 164 -21.90 -4.45 -11.36
N GLU A 165 -22.34 -3.25 -11.71
CA GLU A 165 -21.49 -2.05 -11.62
C GLU A 165 -21.21 -1.67 -10.16
N LEU A 166 -22.20 -1.82 -9.28
CA LEU A 166 -22.04 -1.62 -7.83
C LEU A 166 -21.01 -2.61 -7.24
N ILE A 167 -21.09 -3.88 -7.61
CA ILE A 167 -20.10 -4.89 -7.24
C ILE A 167 -18.73 -4.52 -7.82
N GLY A 168 -18.67 -4.03 -9.06
CA GLY A 168 -17.48 -3.55 -9.72
C GLY A 168 -16.74 -2.46 -8.92
N LEU A 169 -17.47 -1.50 -8.36
CA LEU A 169 -16.88 -0.46 -7.49
C LEU A 169 -16.21 -1.05 -6.24
N VAL A 170 -16.90 -1.96 -5.56
CA VAL A 170 -16.36 -2.63 -4.35
C VAL A 170 -15.16 -3.50 -4.71
N THR A 171 -15.24 -4.21 -5.84
CA THR A 171 -14.16 -5.07 -6.34
C THR A 171 -12.88 -4.29 -6.65
N LYS A 172 -12.98 -3.06 -7.17
CA LYS A 172 -11.83 -2.18 -7.41
C LYS A 172 -11.09 -1.89 -6.11
N ALA A 173 -11.79 -1.49 -5.06
CA ALA A 173 -11.20 -1.23 -3.74
C ALA A 173 -10.64 -2.51 -3.10
N PHE A 174 -11.36 -3.62 -3.19
CA PHE A 174 -10.91 -4.92 -2.71
C PHE A 174 -9.63 -5.39 -3.41
N ALA A 175 -9.54 -5.22 -4.73
CA ALA A 175 -8.35 -5.56 -5.50
C ALA A 175 -7.12 -4.74 -5.08
N LEU A 176 -7.28 -3.44 -4.79
CA LEU A 176 -6.22 -2.60 -4.23
C LEU A 176 -5.73 -3.12 -2.86
N CYS A 177 -6.66 -3.44 -1.98
CA CYS A 177 -6.39 -3.98 -0.65
C CYS A 177 -5.60 -5.31 -0.73
N VAL A 178 -6.13 -6.29 -1.45
CA VAL A 178 -5.55 -7.64 -1.56
C VAL A 178 -4.18 -7.59 -2.24
N ARG A 179 -4.02 -6.77 -3.29
CA ARG A 179 -2.74 -6.63 -3.98
C ARG A 179 -1.64 -6.15 -3.06
N LEU A 180 -1.89 -5.11 -2.26
CA LEU A 180 -0.92 -4.56 -1.33
C LEU A 180 -0.56 -5.59 -0.24
N PHE A 181 -1.57 -6.21 0.34
CA PHE A 181 -1.43 -7.26 1.35
C PHE A 181 -0.66 -8.48 0.84
N ALA A 182 -1.11 -9.05 -0.29
CA ALA A 182 -0.55 -10.29 -0.82
C ALA A 182 0.91 -10.14 -1.27
N ASN A 183 1.26 -9.01 -1.90
CA ASN A 183 2.63 -8.75 -2.32
C ASN A 183 3.60 -8.77 -1.14
N MET A 184 3.21 -8.14 -0.05
CA MET A 184 4.06 -7.99 1.13
C MET A 184 4.21 -9.31 1.90
N ILE A 185 3.13 -10.07 2.07
CA ILE A 185 3.21 -11.39 2.70
C ILE A 185 4.03 -12.36 1.84
N ALA A 186 3.80 -12.37 0.53
CA ALA A 186 4.52 -13.27 -0.37
C ALA A 186 6.04 -13.04 -0.34
N GLY A 187 6.49 -11.77 -0.35
CA GLY A 187 7.91 -11.42 -0.24
C GLY A 187 8.54 -11.96 1.04
N HIS A 188 7.93 -11.67 2.18
CA HIS A 188 8.42 -12.15 3.48
C HIS A 188 8.42 -13.69 3.59
N MET A 189 7.40 -14.35 3.08
CA MET A 189 7.32 -15.83 3.07
C MET A 189 8.47 -16.45 2.29
N VAL A 190 8.82 -15.89 1.13
CA VAL A 190 9.92 -16.38 0.30
C VAL A 190 11.27 -16.18 0.98
N ILE A 191 11.51 -15.00 1.59
CA ILE A 191 12.73 -14.74 2.36
C ILE A 191 12.88 -15.74 3.51
N LEU A 192 11.81 -15.94 4.29
CA LEU A 192 11.80 -16.91 5.40
C LEU A 192 12.04 -18.34 4.90
N ALA A 193 11.49 -18.73 3.75
CA ALA A 193 11.72 -20.05 3.16
C ALA A 193 13.20 -20.25 2.82
N PHE A 194 13.88 -19.27 2.20
CA PHE A 194 15.30 -19.38 1.89
C PHE A 194 16.18 -19.42 3.14
N VAL A 195 15.88 -18.62 4.14
CA VAL A 195 16.58 -18.68 5.44
C VAL A 195 16.38 -20.04 6.11
N SER A 196 15.17 -20.60 6.03
CA SER A 196 14.85 -21.91 6.62
C SER A 196 15.65 -23.05 6.02
N PHE A 197 16.08 -22.98 4.76
CA PHE A 197 16.93 -24.01 4.15
C PHE A 197 18.24 -24.18 4.90
N ILE A 198 18.86 -23.11 5.40
CA ILE A 198 20.10 -23.18 6.18
C ILE A 198 19.89 -24.05 7.45
N PHE A 199 18.77 -23.86 8.13
CA PHE A 199 18.45 -24.62 9.34
C PHE A 199 18.04 -26.05 9.05
N ILE A 200 17.25 -26.28 8.00
CA ILE A 200 16.81 -27.63 7.57
C ILE A 200 18.02 -28.48 7.17
N PHE A 201 18.90 -27.97 6.31
CA PHE A 201 20.10 -28.70 5.89
C PHE A 201 21.15 -28.78 7.03
N GLY A 202 21.19 -27.79 7.91
CA GLY A 202 22.01 -27.81 9.12
C GLY A 202 21.63 -28.91 10.11
N SER A 203 20.36 -29.34 10.13
CA SER A 203 19.92 -30.48 10.97
C SER A 203 20.44 -31.83 10.51
N PHE A 204 20.82 -31.99 9.22
CA PHE A 204 21.48 -33.18 8.69
C PHE A 204 22.99 -33.19 8.91
N GLY A 205 23.59 -32.07 9.26
CA GLY A 205 25.00 -31.90 9.56
C GLY A 205 25.50 -30.49 9.31
N VAL A 206 26.44 -30.02 10.14
CA VAL A 206 26.98 -28.66 10.07
C VAL A 206 27.60 -28.37 8.69
N ALA A 207 28.28 -29.34 8.09
CA ALA A 207 28.90 -29.22 6.77
C ALA A 207 27.84 -28.97 5.66
N MET A 208 26.68 -29.65 5.74
CA MET A 208 25.58 -29.44 4.80
C MET A 208 24.95 -28.05 4.97
N GLY A 209 24.71 -27.62 6.21
CA GLY A 209 24.20 -26.28 6.48
C GLY A 209 25.15 -25.18 5.98
N LEU A 210 26.44 -25.29 6.22
CA LEU A 210 27.46 -24.36 5.72
C LEU A 210 27.59 -24.40 4.18
N GLY A 211 27.38 -25.54 3.54
CA GLY A 211 27.39 -25.66 2.08
C GLY A 211 26.21 -24.97 1.40
N VAL A 212 25.04 -25.01 2.02
CA VAL A 212 23.80 -24.36 1.51
C VAL A 212 23.74 -22.86 1.86
N ALA A 213 24.36 -22.45 2.96
CA ALA A 213 24.28 -21.09 3.46
C ALA A 213 24.67 -19.99 2.43
N PRO A 214 25.77 -20.10 1.63
CA PRO A 214 26.12 -19.07 0.66
C PRO A 214 25.03 -18.87 -0.40
N VAL A 215 24.46 -19.98 -0.90
CA VAL A 215 23.40 -19.93 -1.92
C VAL A 215 22.12 -19.33 -1.34
N SER A 216 21.73 -19.77 -0.14
CA SER A 216 20.54 -19.23 0.55
C SER A 216 20.68 -17.75 0.83
N VAL A 217 21.84 -17.30 1.31
CA VAL A 217 22.12 -15.87 1.57
C VAL A 217 22.07 -15.06 0.28
N ALA A 218 22.66 -15.56 -0.81
CA ALA A 218 22.62 -14.89 -2.10
C ALA A 218 21.17 -14.73 -2.61
N LEU A 219 20.34 -15.77 -2.46
CA LEU A 219 18.92 -15.75 -2.83
C LEU A 219 18.13 -14.77 -1.93
N VAL A 220 18.41 -14.72 -0.63
CA VAL A 220 17.78 -13.74 0.28
C VAL A 220 18.15 -12.31 -0.12
N LEU A 221 19.42 -12.03 -0.42
CA LEU A 221 19.83 -10.69 -0.87
C LEU A 221 19.15 -10.31 -2.20
N PHE A 222 19.05 -11.24 -3.13
CA PHE A 222 18.33 -11.03 -4.38
C PHE A 222 16.83 -10.74 -4.12
N MET A 223 16.19 -11.50 -3.22
CA MET A 223 14.79 -11.26 -2.85
C MET A 223 14.57 -9.91 -2.17
N LEU A 224 15.48 -9.49 -1.28
CA LEU A 224 15.41 -8.16 -0.66
C LEU A 224 15.50 -7.04 -1.70
N LEU A 225 16.33 -7.19 -2.74
CA LEU A 225 16.41 -6.22 -3.84
C LEU A 225 15.10 -6.19 -4.64
N LEU A 226 14.51 -7.35 -4.93
CA LEU A 226 13.21 -7.44 -5.58
C LEU A 226 12.11 -6.83 -4.71
N GLU A 227 12.14 -7.09 -3.41
CA GLU A 227 11.13 -6.57 -2.47
C GLU A 227 11.23 -5.03 -2.35
N LEU A 228 12.44 -4.47 -2.38
CA LEU A 228 12.65 -3.02 -2.47
C LEU A 228 12.03 -2.42 -3.73
N PHE A 229 12.25 -3.07 -4.89
CA PHE A 229 11.66 -2.66 -6.15
C PHE A 229 10.12 -2.77 -6.12
N THR A 230 9.60 -3.89 -5.65
CA THR A 230 8.14 -4.10 -5.55
C THR A 230 7.49 -3.16 -4.52
N ALA A 231 8.19 -2.75 -3.46
CA ALA A 231 7.71 -1.77 -2.51
C ALA A 231 7.39 -0.42 -3.18
N PHE A 232 8.28 0.05 -4.04
CA PHE A 232 8.08 1.26 -4.83
C PHE A 232 6.96 1.07 -5.87
N LEU A 233 7.04 0.01 -6.64
CA LEU A 233 6.08 -0.32 -7.70
C LEU A 233 4.66 -0.48 -7.15
N GLN A 234 4.51 -1.05 -5.97
CA GLN A 234 3.22 -1.23 -5.32
C GLN A 234 2.59 0.09 -4.86
N ALA A 235 3.40 1.01 -4.31
CA ALA A 235 2.94 2.36 -3.98
C ALA A 235 2.50 3.11 -5.25
N TYR A 236 3.26 2.99 -6.32
CA TYR A 236 2.93 3.57 -7.63
C TYR A 236 1.62 3.02 -8.20
N ILE A 237 1.48 1.69 -8.28
CA ILE A 237 0.27 1.05 -8.86
C ILE A 237 -0.96 1.40 -8.05
N PHE A 238 -0.85 1.47 -6.72
CA PHE A 238 -1.98 1.82 -5.86
C PHE A 238 -2.50 3.23 -6.16
N VAL A 239 -1.59 4.21 -6.24
CA VAL A 239 -1.91 5.60 -6.56
C VAL A 239 -2.41 5.75 -8.00
N PHE A 240 -1.75 5.10 -8.95
CA PHE A 240 -2.11 5.11 -10.37
C PHE A 240 -3.55 4.61 -10.59
N LEU A 241 -3.90 3.45 -10.02
CA LEU A 241 -5.26 2.93 -10.15
C LEU A 241 -6.29 3.81 -9.41
N THR A 242 -5.94 4.36 -8.25
CA THR A 242 -6.82 5.29 -7.55
C THR A 242 -7.06 6.55 -8.40
N ALA A 243 -6.02 7.08 -9.06
CA ALA A 243 -6.14 8.25 -9.94
C ALA A 243 -7.01 7.94 -11.18
N ILE A 244 -6.79 6.81 -11.85
CA ILE A 244 -7.60 6.37 -12.99
C ILE A 244 -9.07 6.22 -12.58
N PHE A 245 -9.36 5.53 -11.49
CA PHE A 245 -10.74 5.32 -11.04
C PHE A 245 -11.41 6.63 -10.63
N THR A 246 -10.64 7.57 -10.04
CA THR A 246 -11.15 8.91 -9.74
C THR A 246 -11.45 9.69 -11.02
N GLY A 247 -10.58 9.62 -12.02
CA GLY A 247 -10.78 10.25 -13.33
C GLY A 247 -12.00 9.70 -14.06
N MET A 248 -12.19 8.36 -14.04
CA MET A 248 -13.39 7.72 -14.60
C MET A 248 -14.66 8.14 -13.87
N ALA A 249 -14.61 8.35 -12.55
CA ALA A 249 -15.74 8.85 -11.78
C ALA A 249 -16.06 10.33 -12.06
N MET A 250 -15.06 11.12 -12.51
CA MET A 250 -15.27 12.53 -12.93
C MET A 250 -15.90 12.66 -14.29
N HIS A 251 -15.53 11.80 -15.23
CA HIS A 251 -15.93 11.88 -16.64
C HIS A 251 -16.61 10.58 -17.06
N PRO A 252 -17.90 10.39 -16.70
CA PRO A 252 -18.64 9.23 -17.16
C PRO A 252 -18.89 9.34 -18.68
N HIS A 253 -18.79 8.21 -19.37
CA HIS A 253 -19.03 8.09 -20.81
C HIS A 253 -20.49 8.33 -21.21
#